data_87b14f940b98c4cab7ce73aa290fea0c
#
_entry.id   87b14f940b98c4cab7ce73aa290fea0c
#
_cell.length_a   1.000
_cell.length_b   1.000
_cell.length_c   1.000
_cell.angle_alpha   90.00
_cell.angle_beta   90.00
_cell.angle_gamma   90.00
#
_symmetry.space_group_name_H-M   'P 1'
#
loop_
_entity.id
_entity.type
_entity.pdbx_description
1 polymer ?
#
loop_
_entity_poly.entity_id
_entity_poly.type
_entity_poly.pdbx_seq_one_letter_code
_entity_poly.pdbx_strand_id
1 'polypeptide(L)'
;PTEDAIIYSTTGYTTNSQKTALVHSLLCNQQTVFQLINSATKEVTYEGALQRKQTTIGEFGVIDFTAFNQPGDYQLKVGKILTPTFRIDEKLWDNSLWRVLNFLFCQRCGHPVPGKHAACHTDLFSKHDGKSISYSGGWHDAGDLSQQTLQTGDVTFALLEAYNRFKTQNTPLAARLLEEAEWGIEFILKNRYGDGYRASSMGLLIWQDGILNTKDDIHSVRVQNMAFDNFLYAGYEAYAAMTIDRDPMLQEHLRKIAEEDFSFAIEKFRKDGFDSFKQMYEHSYNTSESQYMATISWSASMLYKLTGKSCYAETAAEAIRYVLDCQRTEPLKDKDKTRGFFYR
;
A
#
# COMPACT_ATOMS: atom_id res chain seq x y z
N PRO A 1 4.21 -14.39 -24.77
CA PRO A 1 2.77 -14.32 -24.94
C PRO A 1 2.44 -14.98 -26.27
N THR A 2 1.50 -15.92 -26.26
CA THR A 2 0.97 -16.49 -27.48
C THR A 2 0.32 -15.36 -28.29
N GLU A 3 0.60 -15.33 -29.58
CA GLU A 3 0.19 -14.27 -30.52
C GLU A 3 -1.33 -14.00 -30.56
N ASP A 4 -2.14 -14.86 -29.92
CA ASP A 4 -3.60 -14.84 -29.90
C ASP A 4 -4.16 -14.73 -28.47
N ALA A 5 -3.81 -13.66 -27.74
CA ALA A 5 -4.31 -13.46 -26.39
C ALA A 5 -5.16 -12.19 -26.26
N ILE A 6 -6.21 -12.29 -25.45
CA ILE A 6 -6.93 -11.14 -24.91
C ILE A 6 -6.40 -10.91 -23.50
N ILE A 7 -5.85 -9.73 -23.25
CA ILE A 7 -5.34 -9.29 -21.95
C ILE A 7 -6.46 -8.51 -21.26
N TYR A 8 -6.95 -9.02 -20.15
CA TYR A 8 -8.10 -8.48 -19.42
C TYR A 8 -7.90 -8.63 -17.90
N SER A 9 -8.74 -7.99 -17.10
CA SER A 9 -8.74 -8.20 -15.66
C SER A 9 -9.33 -9.55 -15.30
N THR A 10 -8.50 -10.49 -14.88
CA THR A 10 -8.95 -11.83 -14.43
C THR A 10 -9.75 -11.76 -13.11
N THR A 11 -9.57 -10.69 -12.33
CA THR A 11 -10.37 -10.41 -11.13
C THR A 11 -11.78 -9.94 -11.51
N GLY A 12 -11.96 -9.37 -12.70
CA GLY A 12 -13.19 -8.80 -13.19
C GLY A 12 -13.21 -7.28 -13.15
N TYR A 13 -14.41 -6.71 -13.21
CA TYR A 13 -14.65 -5.26 -13.30
C TYR A 13 -15.80 -4.85 -12.39
N THR A 14 -15.74 -3.66 -11.80
CA THR A 14 -16.92 -3.12 -11.12
C THR A 14 -17.91 -2.56 -12.15
N THR A 15 -19.19 -2.55 -11.81
CA THR A 15 -20.28 -2.15 -12.74
C THR A 15 -20.08 -0.77 -13.34
N ASN A 16 -19.61 0.19 -12.52
CA ASN A 16 -19.46 1.60 -12.90
C ASN A 16 -18.01 2.02 -13.21
N SER A 17 -17.05 1.08 -13.25
CA SER A 17 -15.66 1.38 -13.63
C SER A 17 -15.47 1.41 -15.14
N GLN A 18 -14.36 2.00 -15.56
CA GLN A 18 -13.86 1.78 -16.92
C GLN A 18 -13.54 0.30 -17.10
N LYS A 19 -14.09 -0.31 -18.14
CA LYS A 19 -13.96 -1.73 -18.47
C LYS A 19 -13.27 -1.88 -19.81
N THR A 20 -11.95 -2.11 -19.76
CA THR A 20 -11.15 -2.25 -20.98
C THR A 20 -10.32 -3.54 -20.95
N ALA A 21 -10.03 -4.04 -22.14
CA ALA A 21 -9.10 -5.13 -22.38
C ALA A 21 -8.26 -4.85 -23.64
N LEU A 22 -7.21 -5.59 -23.85
CA LEU A 22 -6.31 -5.42 -24.99
C LEU A 22 -6.23 -6.71 -25.80
N VAL A 23 -6.09 -6.53 -27.10
CA VAL A 23 -5.88 -7.62 -28.06
C VAL A 23 -4.57 -7.38 -28.80
N HIS A 24 -3.77 -8.41 -29.01
CA HIS A 24 -2.54 -8.30 -29.78
C HIS A 24 -2.82 -7.91 -31.25
N SER A 25 -1.88 -7.19 -31.87
CA SER A 25 -2.02 -6.62 -33.22
C SER A 25 -2.42 -7.63 -34.30
N LEU A 26 -1.90 -8.85 -34.28
CA LEU A 26 -2.21 -9.88 -35.27
C LEU A 26 -3.71 -10.23 -35.28
N LEU A 27 -4.30 -10.40 -34.11
CA LEU A 27 -5.74 -10.67 -33.99
C LEU A 27 -6.58 -9.44 -34.36
N CYS A 28 -6.13 -8.25 -33.95
CA CYS A 28 -6.77 -6.99 -34.29
C CYS A 28 -6.75 -6.69 -35.81
N ASN A 29 -5.76 -7.18 -36.55
CA ASN A 29 -5.69 -7.03 -38.01
C ASN A 29 -6.72 -7.88 -38.75
N GLN A 30 -7.18 -8.97 -38.14
CA GLN A 30 -8.14 -9.91 -38.73
C GLN A 30 -9.57 -9.68 -38.27
N GLN A 31 -9.74 -9.01 -37.11
CA GLN A 31 -11.03 -8.80 -36.47
C GLN A 31 -11.27 -7.32 -36.18
N THR A 32 -12.50 -6.88 -36.37
CA THR A 32 -12.91 -5.48 -36.16
C THR A 32 -13.88 -5.31 -35.00
N VAL A 33 -14.41 -6.41 -34.47
CA VAL A 33 -15.44 -6.42 -33.41
C VAL A 33 -15.04 -7.38 -32.28
N PHE A 34 -15.51 -7.08 -31.09
CA PHE A 34 -15.50 -7.98 -29.94
C PHE A 34 -16.92 -8.23 -29.44
N GLN A 35 -17.10 -9.33 -28.75
CA GLN A 35 -18.36 -9.70 -28.12
C GLN A 35 -18.15 -9.97 -26.62
N LEU A 36 -19.10 -9.53 -25.80
CA LEU A 36 -19.26 -9.92 -24.41
C LEU A 36 -20.35 -10.98 -24.34
N ILE A 37 -20.01 -12.15 -23.84
CA ILE A 37 -20.87 -13.33 -23.81
C ILE A 37 -21.23 -13.61 -22.35
N ASN A 38 -22.51 -13.78 -22.05
CA ASN A 38 -22.94 -14.30 -20.76
C ASN A 38 -22.49 -15.74 -20.61
N SER A 39 -21.71 -16.02 -19.53
CA SER A 39 -21.07 -17.33 -19.37
C SER A 39 -22.06 -18.47 -19.10
N ALA A 40 -23.23 -18.18 -18.57
CA ALA A 40 -24.27 -19.16 -18.27
C ALA A 40 -25.16 -19.43 -19.48
N THR A 41 -25.74 -18.38 -20.12
CA THR A 41 -26.65 -18.52 -21.24
C THR A 41 -25.95 -18.72 -22.58
N LYS A 42 -24.66 -18.37 -22.68
CA LYS A 42 -23.87 -18.34 -23.92
C LYS A 42 -24.36 -17.34 -24.97
N GLU A 43 -25.23 -16.42 -24.58
CA GLU A 43 -25.75 -15.38 -25.46
C GLU A 43 -24.80 -14.18 -25.50
N VAL A 44 -24.72 -13.53 -26.65
CA VAL A 44 -24.01 -12.26 -26.80
C VAL A 44 -24.85 -11.16 -26.13
N THR A 45 -24.32 -10.55 -25.08
CA THR A 45 -24.99 -9.50 -24.31
C THR A 45 -24.53 -8.09 -24.69
N TYR A 46 -23.35 -7.98 -25.27
CA TYR A 46 -22.79 -6.72 -25.75
C TYR A 46 -21.82 -6.96 -26.90
N GLU A 47 -21.81 -6.06 -27.86
CA GLU A 47 -20.85 -6.08 -28.97
C GLU A 47 -20.31 -4.67 -29.19
N GLY A 48 -19.03 -4.58 -29.54
CA GLY A 48 -18.39 -3.30 -29.81
C GLY A 48 -17.25 -3.42 -30.82
N ALA A 49 -16.84 -2.28 -31.34
CA ALA A 49 -15.72 -2.20 -32.27
C ALA A 49 -14.38 -2.26 -31.56
N LEU A 50 -13.41 -2.99 -32.12
CA LEU A 50 -12.02 -2.94 -31.71
C LEU A 50 -11.38 -1.62 -32.18
N GLN A 51 -10.86 -0.86 -31.23
CA GLN A 51 -10.13 0.39 -31.53
C GLN A 51 -8.64 0.11 -31.62
N ARG A 52 -8.06 0.34 -32.79
CA ARG A 52 -6.60 0.21 -32.96
C ARG A 52 -5.87 1.35 -32.28
N LYS A 53 -4.84 1.01 -31.51
CA LYS A 53 -3.97 1.98 -30.82
C LYS A 53 -2.50 1.65 -31.04
N GLN A 54 -1.79 2.56 -31.67
CA GLN A 54 -0.34 2.49 -31.78
C GLN A 54 0.31 2.99 -30.50
N THR A 55 1.26 2.20 -29.98
CA THR A 55 2.05 2.53 -28.78
C THR A 55 3.53 2.39 -29.08
N THR A 56 4.39 2.78 -28.13
CA THR A 56 5.85 2.60 -28.23
C THR A 56 6.29 1.14 -28.24
N ILE A 57 5.48 0.24 -27.70
CA ILE A 57 5.78 -1.19 -27.60
C ILE A 57 5.03 -2.04 -28.63
N GLY A 58 4.24 -1.42 -29.49
CA GLY A 58 3.49 -2.11 -30.55
C GLY A 58 2.09 -1.57 -30.78
N GLU A 59 1.41 -2.16 -31.75
CA GLU A 59 0.02 -1.89 -32.04
C GLU A 59 -0.87 -2.89 -31.28
N PHE A 60 -1.97 -2.39 -30.71
CA PHE A 60 -2.96 -3.18 -29.96
C PHE A 60 -4.38 -2.82 -30.39
N GLY A 61 -5.28 -3.79 -30.33
CA GLY A 61 -6.71 -3.53 -30.31
C GLY A 61 -7.20 -3.27 -28.90
N VAL A 62 -7.91 -2.19 -28.69
CA VAL A 62 -8.57 -1.87 -27.42
C VAL A 62 -10.01 -2.35 -27.48
N ILE A 63 -10.40 -3.18 -26.53
CA ILE A 63 -11.75 -3.56 -26.22
C ILE A 63 -12.25 -2.58 -25.17
N ASP A 64 -13.31 -1.86 -25.42
CA ASP A 64 -13.96 -0.98 -24.44
C ASP A 64 -15.45 -1.36 -24.32
N PHE A 65 -15.81 -1.89 -23.15
CA PHE A 65 -17.18 -2.23 -22.78
C PHE A 65 -17.64 -1.47 -21.53
N THR A 66 -17.06 -0.30 -21.29
CA THR A 66 -17.38 0.59 -20.16
C THR A 66 -18.89 0.89 -20.07
N ALA A 67 -19.59 1.01 -21.21
CA ALA A 67 -21.02 1.26 -21.26
C ALA A 67 -21.90 0.08 -20.76
N PHE A 68 -21.34 -1.13 -20.68
CA PHE A 68 -22.06 -2.30 -20.19
C PHE A 68 -22.00 -2.39 -18.67
N ASN A 69 -23.13 -2.27 -17.96
CA ASN A 69 -23.19 -2.14 -16.50
C ASN A 69 -23.96 -3.26 -15.80
N GLN A 70 -24.36 -4.32 -16.52
CA GLN A 70 -25.13 -5.41 -15.92
C GLN A 70 -24.21 -6.33 -15.10
N PRO A 71 -24.51 -6.59 -13.81
CA PRO A 71 -23.79 -7.58 -13.03
C PRO A 71 -23.95 -9.00 -13.60
N GLY A 72 -22.92 -9.81 -13.47
CA GLY A 72 -22.94 -11.20 -13.93
C GLY A 72 -21.57 -11.77 -14.25
N ASP A 73 -21.58 -12.99 -14.76
CA ASP A 73 -20.37 -13.70 -15.18
C ASP A 73 -20.29 -13.72 -16.70
N TYR A 74 -19.16 -13.25 -17.24
CA TYR A 74 -18.99 -12.97 -18.66
C TYR A 74 -17.69 -13.52 -19.21
N GLN A 75 -17.62 -13.62 -20.53
CA GLN A 75 -16.43 -13.97 -21.32
C GLN A 75 -16.28 -12.96 -22.47
N LEU A 76 -15.06 -12.51 -22.75
CA LEU A 76 -14.76 -11.74 -23.95
C LEU A 76 -14.41 -12.66 -25.12
N LYS A 77 -14.93 -12.36 -26.29
CA LYS A 77 -14.65 -13.08 -27.54
C LYS A 77 -14.19 -12.12 -28.62
N VAL A 78 -13.09 -12.49 -29.28
CA VAL A 78 -12.59 -11.83 -30.49
C VAL A 78 -12.22 -12.90 -31.50
N GLY A 79 -12.93 -12.94 -32.60
CA GLY A 79 -12.81 -14.04 -33.58
C GLY A 79 -13.05 -15.41 -32.97
N LYS A 80 -12.03 -16.27 -32.95
CA LYS A 80 -12.08 -17.61 -32.34
C LYS A 80 -11.64 -17.64 -30.87
N ILE A 81 -11.04 -16.56 -30.39
CA ILE A 81 -10.48 -16.49 -29.02
C ILE A 81 -11.61 -16.14 -28.05
N LEU A 82 -11.72 -16.95 -26.99
CA LEU A 82 -12.67 -16.77 -25.89
C LEU A 82 -11.90 -16.79 -24.57
N THR A 83 -12.12 -15.77 -23.72
CA THR A 83 -11.47 -15.72 -22.41
C THR A 83 -12.09 -16.73 -21.44
N PRO A 84 -11.38 -17.11 -20.38
CA PRO A 84 -12.02 -17.60 -19.16
C PRO A 84 -13.10 -16.63 -18.65
N THR A 85 -13.99 -17.17 -17.82
CA THR A 85 -15.07 -16.37 -17.19
C THR A 85 -14.48 -15.38 -16.20
N PHE A 86 -14.97 -14.14 -16.24
CA PHE A 86 -14.73 -13.10 -15.24
C PHE A 86 -16.07 -12.49 -14.79
N ARG A 87 -16.02 -11.81 -13.64
CA ARG A 87 -17.22 -11.21 -13.04
C ARG A 87 -17.28 -9.70 -13.29
N ILE A 88 -18.49 -9.20 -13.53
CA ILE A 88 -18.85 -7.78 -13.39
C ILE A 88 -19.76 -7.68 -12.16
N ASP A 89 -19.35 -6.95 -11.13
CA ASP A 89 -20.11 -6.84 -9.89
C ASP A 89 -19.70 -5.56 -9.12
N GLU A 90 -20.66 -4.88 -8.52
CA GLU A 90 -20.38 -3.70 -7.69
C GLU A 90 -19.56 -4.04 -6.45
N LYS A 91 -19.77 -5.25 -5.89
CA LYS A 91 -19.06 -5.76 -4.70
C LYS A 91 -17.90 -6.69 -5.03
N LEU A 92 -17.33 -6.54 -6.22
CA LEU A 92 -16.27 -7.41 -6.74
C LEU A 92 -15.11 -7.62 -5.75
N TRP A 93 -14.73 -6.56 -5.04
CA TRP A 93 -13.57 -6.55 -4.14
C TRP A 93 -13.88 -6.95 -2.69
N ASP A 94 -15.14 -7.02 -2.29
CA ASP A 94 -15.52 -7.27 -0.89
C ASP A 94 -14.91 -8.57 -0.37
N ASN A 95 -15.04 -9.68 -1.11
CA ASN A 95 -14.46 -10.96 -0.69
C ASN A 95 -12.93 -10.94 -0.61
N SER A 96 -12.28 -10.22 -1.49
CA SER A 96 -10.81 -10.07 -1.46
C SER A 96 -10.35 -9.28 -0.24
N LEU A 97 -11.07 -8.21 0.10
CA LEU A 97 -10.79 -7.41 1.29
C LEU A 97 -11.01 -8.21 2.58
N TRP A 98 -12.10 -9.00 2.67
CA TRP A 98 -12.32 -9.90 3.80
C TRP A 98 -11.20 -10.92 3.98
N ARG A 99 -10.65 -11.46 2.88
CA ARG A 99 -9.50 -12.38 2.93
C ARG A 99 -8.23 -11.67 3.41
N VAL A 100 -7.97 -10.45 2.93
CA VAL A 100 -6.83 -9.64 3.38
C VAL A 100 -6.94 -9.31 4.87
N LEU A 101 -8.13 -8.89 5.34
CA LEU A 101 -8.39 -8.64 6.76
C LEU A 101 -8.17 -9.89 7.62
N ASN A 102 -8.65 -11.05 7.14
CA ASN A 102 -8.40 -12.31 7.85
C ASN A 102 -6.91 -12.69 7.86
N PHE A 103 -6.18 -12.42 6.77
CA PHE A 103 -4.74 -12.61 6.74
C PHE A 103 -4.04 -11.72 7.77
N LEU A 104 -4.32 -10.43 7.78
CA LEU A 104 -3.75 -9.49 8.75
C LEU A 104 -4.06 -9.90 10.19
N PHE A 105 -5.31 -10.25 10.48
CA PHE A 105 -5.70 -10.77 11.80
C PHE A 105 -4.86 -11.99 12.21
N CYS A 106 -4.59 -12.91 11.28
CA CYS A 106 -3.74 -14.06 11.53
C CYS A 106 -2.25 -13.71 11.74
N GLN A 107 -1.82 -12.52 11.34
CA GLN A 107 -0.45 -12.04 11.50
C GLN A 107 -0.25 -11.15 12.74
N ARG A 108 -1.29 -10.89 13.53
CA ARG A 108 -1.18 -10.05 14.74
C ARG A 108 -0.14 -10.61 15.71
N CYS A 109 0.91 -9.83 15.98
CA CYS A 109 1.95 -10.18 16.94
C CYS A 109 1.49 -9.91 18.38
N GLY A 110 1.82 -10.79 19.30
CA GLY A 110 1.41 -10.67 20.72
C GLY A 110 -0.06 -11.00 21.02
N HIS A 111 -0.83 -11.34 20.00
CA HIS A 111 -2.24 -11.72 20.10
C HIS A 111 -2.42 -13.21 19.75
N PRO A 112 -3.06 -14.02 20.63
CA PRO A 112 -3.29 -15.42 20.29
C PRO A 112 -4.36 -15.53 19.21
N VAL A 113 -4.05 -16.25 18.12
CA VAL A 113 -4.99 -16.54 17.04
C VAL A 113 -5.29 -18.04 17.04
N PRO A 114 -6.51 -18.46 17.45
CA PRO A 114 -6.88 -19.86 17.55
C PRO A 114 -6.65 -20.64 16.23
N GLY A 115 -5.95 -21.77 16.31
CA GLY A 115 -5.61 -22.60 15.15
C GLY A 115 -4.48 -22.05 14.27
N LYS A 116 -3.82 -20.96 14.67
CA LYS A 116 -2.68 -20.36 13.98
C LYS A 116 -1.44 -20.29 14.88
N HIS A 117 -1.47 -19.44 15.90
CA HIS A 117 -0.35 -19.28 16.85
C HIS A 117 -0.85 -18.82 18.23
N ALA A 118 -0.02 -19.05 19.25
CA ALA A 118 -0.18 -18.48 20.59
C ALA A 118 0.21 -16.99 20.60
N ALA A 119 0.08 -16.33 21.76
CA ALA A 119 0.63 -15.01 21.98
C ALA A 119 2.16 -15.07 21.87
N CYS A 120 2.72 -14.35 20.91
CA CYS A 120 4.13 -14.38 20.54
C CYS A 120 4.86 -13.10 20.95
N HIS A 121 6.20 -13.14 21.01
CA HIS A 121 7.08 -11.98 21.23
C HIS A 121 6.70 -11.10 22.45
N THR A 122 6.06 -11.70 23.46
CA THR A 122 5.63 -11.00 24.68
C THR A 122 6.79 -10.66 25.63
N ASP A 123 7.94 -11.27 25.42
CA ASP A 123 9.19 -11.10 26.14
C ASP A 123 10.20 -10.17 25.42
N LEU A 124 9.78 -9.58 24.30
CA LEU A 124 10.65 -8.76 23.47
C LEU A 124 10.53 -7.27 23.84
N PHE A 125 11.70 -6.63 24.06
CA PHE A 125 11.77 -5.23 24.48
C PHE A 125 12.81 -4.46 23.66
N SER A 126 12.43 -3.27 23.23
CA SER A 126 13.37 -2.23 22.78
C SER A 126 13.86 -1.42 23.98
N LYS A 127 15.06 -0.85 23.87
CA LYS A 127 15.66 -0.03 24.94
C LYS A 127 16.29 1.23 24.36
N HIS A 128 16.00 2.38 24.94
CA HIS A 128 16.60 3.65 24.59
C HIS A 128 16.55 4.60 25.79
N ASP A 129 17.68 5.22 26.11
CA ASP A 129 17.85 6.21 27.19
C ASP A 129 17.17 5.81 28.52
N GLY A 130 17.46 4.59 28.98
CA GLY A 130 16.92 4.05 30.23
C GLY A 130 15.45 3.62 30.18
N LYS A 131 14.74 3.90 29.11
CA LYS A 131 13.36 3.45 28.88
C LYS A 131 13.35 2.09 28.18
N SER A 132 12.35 1.26 28.52
CA SER A 132 12.12 -0.04 27.89
C SER A 132 10.67 -0.12 27.41
N ILE A 133 10.48 -0.50 26.14
CA ILE A 133 9.16 -0.62 25.50
C ILE A 133 9.00 -2.05 24.98
N SER A 134 7.88 -2.70 25.31
CA SER A 134 7.54 -4.02 24.73
C SER A 134 7.29 -3.88 23.23
N TYR A 135 7.92 -4.74 22.44
CA TYR A 135 7.80 -4.72 20.96
C TYR A 135 6.74 -5.72 20.44
N SER A 136 5.88 -6.27 21.26
CA SER A 136 4.73 -7.06 20.80
C SER A 136 3.61 -6.16 20.25
N GLY A 137 2.86 -6.62 19.25
CA GLY A 137 1.83 -5.83 18.53
C GLY A 137 2.20 -5.62 17.07
N GLY A 138 1.34 -4.97 16.28
CA GLY A 138 1.51 -4.90 14.84
C GLY A 138 1.33 -6.26 14.16
N TRP A 139 1.94 -6.43 12.98
CA TRP A 139 1.83 -7.66 12.20
C TRP A 139 3.20 -8.20 11.80
N HIS A 140 3.34 -9.53 11.81
CA HIS A 140 4.49 -10.19 11.21
C HIS A 140 4.53 -9.94 9.71
N ASP A 141 5.73 -9.78 9.13
CA ASP A 141 5.90 -9.47 7.71
C ASP A 141 6.34 -10.68 6.87
N ALA A 142 7.07 -11.62 7.46
CA ALA A 142 7.66 -12.75 6.75
C ALA A 142 7.56 -14.07 7.51
N GLY A 143 8.03 -15.15 6.90
CA GLY A 143 7.98 -16.50 7.47
C GLY A 143 8.88 -16.72 8.68
N ASP A 144 9.86 -15.85 8.90
CA ASP A 144 10.71 -15.78 10.11
C ASP A 144 10.06 -15.00 11.25
N LEU A 145 8.82 -14.57 11.08
CA LEU A 145 8.02 -13.79 12.02
C LEU A 145 8.66 -12.45 12.42
N SER A 146 9.58 -11.94 11.61
CA SER A 146 10.08 -10.57 11.74
C SER A 146 8.97 -9.54 11.54
N GLN A 147 9.21 -8.31 11.93
CA GLN A 147 8.29 -7.21 11.66
C GLN A 147 8.99 -5.86 11.72
N GLN A 148 8.39 -4.91 11.04
CA GLN A 148 8.87 -3.55 10.97
C GLN A 148 7.75 -2.58 11.32
N THR A 149 8.05 -1.61 12.17
CA THR A 149 7.10 -0.58 12.57
C THR A 149 6.66 0.26 11.37
N LEU A 150 7.57 0.51 10.44
CA LEU A 150 7.28 1.27 9.22
C LEU A 150 6.28 0.55 8.31
N GLN A 151 6.47 -0.75 8.06
CA GLN A 151 5.53 -1.57 7.29
C GLN A 151 4.16 -1.64 7.96
N THR A 152 4.12 -1.72 9.31
CA THR A 152 2.87 -1.60 10.06
C THR A 152 2.20 -0.24 9.79
N GLY A 153 2.97 0.84 9.66
CA GLY A 153 2.47 2.15 9.25
C GLY A 153 1.85 2.16 7.87
N ASP A 154 2.53 1.57 6.88
CA ASP A 154 2.02 1.45 5.50
C ASP A 154 0.69 0.69 5.44
N VAL A 155 0.62 -0.47 6.11
CA VAL A 155 -0.60 -1.28 6.19
C VAL A 155 -1.72 -0.52 6.89
N THR A 156 -1.42 0.18 7.98
CA THR A 156 -2.38 1.00 8.72
C THR A 156 -2.96 2.10 7.85
N PHE A 157 -2.11 2.82 7.10
CA PHE A 157 -2.56 3.84 6.17
C PHE A 157 -3.49 3.26 5.09
N ALA A 158 -3.12 2.12 4.49
CA ALA A 158 -3.93 1.45 3.48
C ALA A 158 -5.30 1.00 4.04
N LEU A 159 -5.35 0.52 5.28
CA LEU A 159 -6.59 0.14 5.95
C LEU A 159 -7.50 1.36 6.22
N LEU A 160 -6.92 2.50 6.62
CA LEU A 160 -7.65 3.75 6.82
C LEU A 160 -8.18 4.33 5.50
N GLU A 161 -7.42 4.24 4.41
CA GLU A 161 -7.86 4.60 3.06
C GLU A 161 -9.05 3.72 2.62
N ALA A 162 -8.94 2.41 2.82
CA ALA A 162 -10.04 1.48 2.53
C ALA A 162 -11.26 1.77 3.41
N TYR A 163 -11.10 2.02 4.70
CA TYR A 163 -12.17 2.45 5.60
C TYR A 163 -12.92 3.67 5.07
N ASN A 164 -12.20 4.74 4.72
CA ASN A 164 -12.80 5.97 4.19
C ASN A 164 -13.60 5.71 2.92
N ARG A 165 -13.16 4.79 2.08
CA ARG A 165 -13.87 4.41 0.85
C ARG A 165 -15.14 3.61 1.12
N PHE A 166 -15.13 2.71 2.12
CA PHE A 166 -16.23 1.78 2.37
C PHE A 166 -17.21 2.22 3.47
N LYS A 167 -16.89 3.23 4.29
CA LYS A 167 -17.68 3.61 5.47
C LYS A 167 -19.15 3.95 5.18
N THR A 168 -19.46 4.40 3.97
CA THR A 168 -20.84 4.69 3.55
C THR A 168 -21.47 3.58 2.69
N GLN A 169 -20.68 2.67 2.13
CA GLN A 169 -21.13 1.66 1.18
C GLN A 169 -21.30 0.27 1.81
N ASN A 170 -20.41 -0.08 2.72
CA ASN A 170 -20.38 -1.39 3.39
C ASN A 170 -19.94 -1.24 4.84
N THR A 171 -20.87 -0.88 5.72
CA THR A 171 -20.61 -0.61 7.14
C THR A 171 -19.92 -1.76 7.89
N PRO A 172 -20.31 -3.05 7.71
CA PRO A 172 -19.62 -4.15 8.38
C PRO A 172 -18.15 -4.28 7.97
N LEU A 173 -17.87 -4.15 6.67
CA LEU A 173 -16.49 -4.18 6.16
C LEU A 173 -15.69 -2.98 6.68
N ALA A 174 -16.28 -1.79 6.65
CA ALA A 174 -15.65 -0.57 7.16
C ALA A 174 -15.32 -0.67 8.66
N ALA A 175 -16.23 -1.16 9.47
CA ALA A 175 -15.99 -1.37 10.90
C ALA A 175 -14.81 -2.30 11.15
N ARG A 176 -14.69 -3.37 10.37
CA ARG A 176 -13.59 -4.32 10.50
C ARG A 176 -12.26 -3.76 9.99
N LEU A 177 -12.28 -2.94 8.91
CA LEU A 177 -11.12 -2.22 8.42
C LEU A 177 -10.57 -1.25 9.47
N LEU A 178 -11.47 -0.51 10.14
CA LEU A 178 -11.09 0.44 11.18
C LEU A 178 -10.51 -0.27 12.42
N GLU A 179 -11.13 -1.36 12.87
CA GLU A 179 -10.62 -2.17 14.00
C GLU A 179 -9.21 -2.69 13.73
N GLU A 180 -8.95 -3.15 12.51
CA GLU A 180 -7.62 -3.63 12.13
C GLU A 180 -6.62 -2.48 12.00
N ALA A 181 -7.04 -1.33 11.50
CA ALA A 181 -6.20 -0.13 11.44
C ALA A 181 -5.81 0.38 12.85
N GLU A 182 -6.74 0.33 13.81
CA GLU A 182 -6.46 0.73 15.19
C GLU A 182 -5.42 -0.18 15.87
N TRP A 183 -5.40 -1.47 15.55
CA TRP A 183 -4.33 -2.37 15.98
C TRP A 183 -2.95 -1.88 15.53
N GLY A 184 -2.83 -1.43 14.29
CA GLY A 184 -1.61 -0.85 13.74
C GLY A 184 -1.25 0.49 14.37
N ILE A 185 -2.21 1.38 14.56
CA ILE A 185 -2.01 2.69 15.22
C ILE A 185 -1.48 2.51 16.64
N GLU A 186 -2.08 1.63 17.44
CA GLU A 186 -1.61 1.35 18.79
C GLU A 186 -0.13 0.94 18.80
N PHE A 187 0.27 0.10 17.85
CA PHE A 187 1.66 -0.35 17.75
C PHE A 187 2.61 0.79 17.35
N ILE A 188 2.23 1.64 16.40
CA ILE A 188 3.03 2.78 15.98
C ILE A 188 3.24 3.75 17.15
N LEU A 189 2.17 4.08 17.87
CA LEU A 189 2.21 5.00 18.98
C LEU A 189 3.07 4.49 20.14
N LYS A 190 2.91 3.24 20.49
CA LYS A 190 3.60 2.62 21.62
C LYS A 190 5.12 2.54 21.42
N ASN A 191 5.59 2.40 20.19
CA ASN A 191 7.01 2.23 19.87
C ASN A 191 7.81 3.55 19.83
N ARG A 192 7.19 4.67 20.15
CA ARG A 192 7.77 6.01 20.14
C ARG A 192 8.42 6.36 21.48
N TYR A 193 9.65 6.87 21.47
CA TYR A 193 10.35 7.34 22.67
C TYR A 193 10.12 8.82 22.97
N GLY A 194 9.71 9.62 22.00
CA GLY A 194 9.34 11.03 22.16
C GLY A 194 10.47 12.03 21.88
N ASP A 195 11.63 11.54 21.44
CA ASP A 195 12.83 12.31 21.13
C ASP A 195 13.33 12.06 19.69
N GLY A 196 12.43 11.62 18.81
CA GLY A 196 12.73 11.21 17.44
C GLY A 196 13.21 9.76 17.33
N TYR A 197 13.51 9.09 18.42
CA TYR A 197 13.81 7.66 18.41
C TYR A 197 12.54 6.83 18.48
N ARG A 198 12.55 5.71 17.76
CA ARG A 198 11.46 4.74 17.70
C ARG A 198 12.01 3.32 17.60
N ALA A 199 11.35 2.36 18.22
CA ALA A 199 11.60 0.96 17.94
C ALA A 199 11.18 0.68 16.50
N SER A 200 12.10 0.36 15.61
CA SER A 200 11.90 0.35 14.15
C SER A 200 11.62 -1.01 13.57
N SER A 201 12.29 -2.04 14.09
CA SER A 201 12.16 -3.40 13.57
C SER A 201 12.58 -4.44 14.58
N MET A 202 12.07 -5.65 14.37
CA MET A 202 12.49 -6.86 15.05
C MET A 202 12.91 -7.89 14.01
N GLY A 203 14.01 -8.58 14.26
CA GLY A 203 14.47 -9.69 13.47
C GLY A 203 14.90 -10.86 14.35
N LEU A 204 14.66 -12.08 13.85
CA LEU A 204 15.11 -13.32 14.46
C LEU A 204 16.60 -13.53 14.16
N LEU A 205 17.41 -13.67 15.20
CA LEU A 205 18.85 -13.89 15.06
C LEU A 205 19.23 -15.36 15.06
N ILE A 206 18.61 -16.16 15.91
CA ILE A 206 18.94 -17.59 16.09
C ILE A 206 17.67 -18.38 16.33
N TRP A 207 17.50 -19.47 15.59
CA TRP A 207 16.47 -20.47 15.74
C TRP A 207 17.10 -21.72 16.38
N GLN A 208 16.93 -21.87 17.69
CA GLN A 208 17.66 -22.91 18.40
C GLN A 208 17.07 -24.30 18.19
N ASP A 209 15.76 -24.44 18.17
CA ASP A 209 15.04 -25.71 18.00
C ASP A 209 14.47 -25.92 16.58
N GLY A 210 14.62 -24.93 15.69
CA GLY A 210 14.03 -24.94 14.37
C GLY A 210 12.51 -24.69 14.34
N ILE A 211 11.92 -24.33 15.48
CA ILE A 211 10.51 -24.01 15.62
C ILE A 211 10.42 -22.50 15.90
N LEU A 212 9.76 -21.78 15.03
CA LEU A 212 9.58 -20.34 15.17
C LEU A 212 8.66 -20.02 16.35
N ASN A 213 8.96 -18.91 17.02
CA ASN A 213 8.10 -18.32 18.01
C ASN A 213 8.06 -19.09 19.35
N THR A 214 9.16 -19.74 19.67
CA THR A 214 9.41 -20.37 20.96
C THR A 214 10.27 -19.46 21.84
N LYS A 215 10.32 -19.73 23.14
CA LYS A 215 11.04 -18.87 24.11
C LYS A 215 12.58 -18.90 23.97
N ASP A 216 13.12 -19.86 23.26
CA ASP A 216 14.54 -20.01 23.00
C ASP A 216 15.00 -19.30 21.72
N ASP A 217 14.09 -18.76 20.94
CA ASP A 217 14.42 -17.90 19.81
C ASP A 217 15.09 -16.60 20.30
N ILE A 218 16.21 -16.25 19.65
CA ILE A 218 16.92 -15.02 19.97
C ILE A 218 16.55 -13.95 18.93
N HIS A 219 15.84 -12.94 19.38
CA HIS A 219 15.42 -11.79 18.61
C HIS A 219 16.23 -10.54 18.95
N SER A 220 16.28 -9.62 18.02
CA SER A 220 16.85 -8.29 18.21
C SER A 220 15.85 -7.22 17.81
N VAL A 221 15.67 -6.23 18.68
CA VAL A 221 14.88 -5.03 18.39
C VAL A 221 15.81 -3.85 18.15
N ARG A 222 15.60 -3.17 17.04
CA ARG A 222 16.36 -1.98 16.65
C ARG A 222 15.62 -0.72 17.07
N VAL A 223 16.40 0.28 17.47
CA VAL A 223 15.91 1.61 17.79
C VAL A 223 16.66 2.61 16.91
N GLN A 224 15.91 3.43 16.17
CA GLN A 224 16.45 4.38 15.19
C GLN A 224 15.75 5.73 15.29
N ASN A 225 16.40 6.77 14.77
CA ASN A 225 15.88 8.14 14.72
C ASN A 225 16.02 8.75 13.32
N MET A 226 15.77 7.96 12.29
CA MET A 226 15.92 8.41 10.91
C MET A 226 14.86 9.47 10.58
N ALA A 227 15.28 10.54 9.91
CA ALA A 227 14.36 11.59 9.50
C ALA A 227 13.33 11.07 8.49
N PHE A 228 13.74 10.19 7.56
CA PHE A 228 12.85 9.55 6.60
C PHE A 228 11.69 8.81 7.28
N ASP A 229 12.01 7.97 8.26
CA ASP A 229 11.02 7.19 9.00
C ASP A 229 10.05 8.13 9.77
N ASN A 230 10.59 9.16 10.44
CA ASN A 230 9.76 10.12 11.17
C ASN A 230 8.84 10.93 10.26
N PHE A 231 9.25 11.26 9.02
CA PHE A 231 8.33 11.86 8.03
C PHE A 231 7.18 10.92 7.70
N LEU A 232 7.44 9.63 7.48
CA LEU A 232 6.39 8.65 7.20
C LEU A 232 5.43 8.50 8.38
N TYR A 233 5.95 8.33 9.60
CA TYR A 233 5.12 8.23 10.80
C TYR A 233 4.24 9.47 10.98
N ALA A 234 4.81 10.66 10.84
CA ALA A 234 4.05 11.91 10.93
C ALA A 234 2.90 11.96 9.90
N GLY A 235 3.12 11.46 8.69
CA GLY A 235 2.09 11.36 7.67
C GLY A 235 0.98 10.36 8.02
N TYR A 236 1.33 9.19 8.54
CA TYR A 236 0.36 8.17 8.99
C TYR A 236 -0.46 8.65 10.17
N GLU A 237 0.19 9.25 11.16
CA GLU A 237 -0.44 9.80 12.36
C GLU A 237 -1.39 10.96 12.02
N ALA A 238 -0.96 11.87 11.13
CA ALA A 238 -1.81 12.96 10.64
C ALA A 238 -3.03 12.42 9.88
N TYR A 239 -2.84 11.40 9.04
CA TYR A 239 -3.95 10.79 8.32
C TYR A 239 -4.92 10.06 9.25
N ALA A 240 -4.40 9.33 10.23
CA ALA A 240 -5.21 8.67 11.26
C ALA A 240 -6.02 9.69 12.08
N ALA A 241 -5.42 10.82 12.47
CA ALA A 241 -6.12 11.90 13.16
C ALA A 241 -7.30 12.47 12.37
N MET A 242 -7.19 12.55 11.03
CA MET A 242 -8.28 13.00 10.16
C MET A 242 -9.35 11.94 9.92
N THR A 243 -9.04 10.68 10.12
CA THR A 243 -9.90 9.55 9.74
C THR A 243 -10.66 8.95 10.91
N ILE A 244 -10.01 8.81 12.08
CA ILE A 244 -10.60 8.22 13.29
C ILE A 244 -11.37 9.31 14.03
N ASP A 245 -12.66 9.47 13.72
CA ASP A 245 -13.51 10.54 14.24
C ASP A 245 -14.29 10.15 15.50
N ARG A 246 -14.27 8.88 15.89
CA ARG A 246 -15.01 8.33 17.05
C ARG A 246 -14.34 8.57 18.42
N ASP A 247 -13.04 8.94 18.42
CA ASP A 247 -12.27 9.20 19.64
C ASP A 247 -11.52 10.54 19.54
N PRO A 248 -12.13 11.64 20.05
CA PRO A 248 -11.51 12.97 20.01
C PRO A 248 -10.19 13.07 20.80
N MET A 249 -10.01 12.25 21.86
CA MET A 249 -8.77 12.26 22.63
C MET A 249 -7.63 11.63 21.81
N LEU A 250 -7.91 10.51 21.14
CA LEU A 250 -6.95 9.88 20.23
C LEU A 250 -6.62 10.81 19.05
N GLN A 251 -7.62 11.47 18.47
CA GLN A 251 -7.39 12.45 17.40
C GLN A 251 -6.42 13.56 17.79
N GLU A 252 -6.63 14.19 18.95
CA GLU A 252 -5.75 15.27 19.42
C GLU A 252 -4.37 14.75 19.79
N HIS A 253 -4.28 13.54 20.34
CA HIS A 253 -3.00 12.91 20.61
C HIS A 253 -2.22 12.62 19.31
N LEU A 254 -2.86 12.02 18.32
CA LEU A 254 -2.29 11.77 17.01
C LEU A 254 -1.83 13.05 16.30
N ARG A 255 -2.65 14.11 16.37
CA ARG A 255 -2.30 15.40 15.83
C ARG A 255 -1.03 15.96 16.44
N LYS A 256 -0.94 15.93 17.77
CA LYS A 256 0.22 16.44 18.51
C LYS A 256 1.50 15.70 18.12
N ILE A 257 1.47 14.37 18.13
CA ILE A 257 2.67 13.59 17.83
C ILE A 257 3.08 13.66 16.36
N ALA A 258 2.12 13.77 15.44
CA ALA A 258 2.42 13.99 14.02
C ALA A 258 3.20 15.30 13.81
N GLU A 259 2.81 16.38 14.49
CA GLU A 259 3.56 17.65 14.46
C GLU A 259 4.95 17.52 15.11
N GLU A 260 5.07 16.80 16.23
CA GLU A 260 6.36 16.57 16.90
C GLU A 260 7.32 15.76 16.03
N ASP A 261 6.87 14.64 15.45
CA ASP A 261 7.68 13.77 14.63
C ASP A 261 8.09 14.45 13.31
N PHE A 262 7.20 15.24 12.71
CA PHE A 262 7.55 16.05 11.55
C PHE A 262 8.58 17.14 11.88
N SER A 263 8.42 17.83 13.02
CA SER A 263 9.36 18.86 13.46
C SER A 263 10.75 18.27 13.66
N PHE A 264 10.84 17.15 14.36
CA PHE A 264 12.10 16.42 14.51
C PHE A 264 12.71 16.05 13.15
N ALA A 265 11.91 15.47 12.26
CA ALA A 265 12.38 15.02 10.96
C ALA A 265 12.92 16.16 10.08
N ILE A 266 12.19 17.29 10.00
CA ILE A 266 12.60 18.42 9.16
C ILE A 266 13.84 19.14 9.72
N GLU A 267 13.96 19.25 11.03
CA GLU A 267 15.15 19.80 11.67
C GLU A 267 16.38 18.93 11.41
N LYS A 268 16.22 17.61 11.59
CA LYS A 268 17.30 16.66 11.32
C LYS A 268 17.69 16.67 9.84
N PHE A 269 16.72 16.64 8.92
CA PHE A 269 16.98 16.68 7.49
C PHE A 269 17.70 17.97 7.06
N ARG A 270 17.27 19.12 7.57
CA ARG A 270 17.92 20.42 7.27
C ARG A 270 19.34 20.49 7.79
N LYS A 271 19.64 19.81 8.87
CA LYS A 271 20.97 19.77 9.50
C LYS A 271 21.89 18.77 8.81
N ASP A 272 21.42 17.54 8.60
CA ASP A 272 22.24 16.38 8.26
C ASP A 272 22.10 15.97 6.78
N GLY A 273 21.08 16.46 6.07
CA GLY A 273 20.74 16.03 4.72
C GLY A 273 20.01 14.69 4.69
N PHE A 274 20.13 13.97 3.58
CA PHE A 274 19.56 12.63 3.44
C PHE A 274 20.19 11.64 4.40
N ASP A 275 19.36 10.83 5.06
CA ASP A 275 19.84 9.79 5.95
C ASP A 275 20.76 8.83 5.18
N SER A 276 21.93 8.54 5.74
CA SER A 276 22.78 7.47 5.24
C SER A 276 22.30 6.16 5.81
N PHE A 277 21.68 5.31 4.99
CA PHE A 277 21.34 3.95 5.37
C PHE A 277 22.62 3.16 5.61
N LYS A 278 22.92 2.85 6.85
CA LYS A 278 23.76 1.70 7.15
C LYS A 278 22.90 0.47 6.87
N GLN A 279 23.29 -0.25 5.84
CA GLN A 279 22.70 -1.53 5.51
C GLN A 279 22.54 -2.37 6.78
N MET A 280 21.32 -2.65 7.15
CA MET A 280 21.05 -3.45 8.33
C MET A 280 20.15 -4.61 7.93
N TYR A 281 20.72 -5.79 7.96
CA TYR A 281 20.07 -7.06 7.83
C TYR A 281 19.14 -7.18 6.60
N GLU A 282 18.04 -7.82 6.66
CA GLU A 282 17.29 -8.39 5.57
C GLU A 282 16.54 -7.37 4.69
N HIS A 283 16.38 -6.14 5.14
CA HIS A 283 15.55 -5.13 4.45
C HIS A 283 16.22 -3.76 4.45
N SER A 284 17.25 -3.60 3.64
CA SER A 284 17.83 -2.29 3.38
C SER A 284 16.99 -1.55 2.34
N TYR A 285 16.19 -0.59 2.76
CA TYR A 285 15.63 0.39 1.85
C TYR A 285 16.74 1.37 1.44
N ASN A 286 17.27 1.20 0.24
CA ASN A 286 18.01 2.27 -0.42
C ASN A 286 16.97 3.26 -0.94
N THR A 287 16.56 4.19 -0.08
CA THR A 287 15.65 5.25 -0.48
C THR A 287 16.36 6.20 -1.43
N SER A 288 15.84 6.34 -2.64
CA SER A 288 16.34 7.34 -3.57
C SER A 288 16.00 8.75 -3.07
N GLU A 289 16.79 9.76 -3.49
CA GLU A 289 16.52 11.15 -3.13
C GLU A 289 15.11 11.59 -3.58
N SER A 290 14.66 11.17 -4.75
CA SER A 290 13.31 11.49 -5.23
C SER A 290 12.22 10.87 -4.36
N GLN A 291 12.40 9.64 -3.89
CA GLN A 291 11.47 9.00 -2.96
C GLN A 291 11.47 9.71 -1.60
N TYR A 292 12.65 10.09 -1.10
CA TYR A 292 12.79 10.84 0.15
C TYR A 292 12.03 12.16 0.09
N MET A 293 12.27 12.95 -0.97
CA MET A 293 11.58 14.23 -1.16
C MET A 293 10.07 14.08 -1.39
N ALA A 294 9.65 13.01 -2.08
CA ALA A 294 8.23 12.67 -2.22
C ALA A 294 7.59 12.38 -0.85
N THR A 295 8.30 11.70 0.04
CA THR A 295 7.85 11.42 1.41
C THR A 295 7.69 12.71 2.22
N ILE A 296 8.66 13.64 2.16
CA ILE A 296 8.55 14.96 2.79
C ILE A 296 7.32 15.70 2.28
N SER A 297 7.14 15.75 0.95
CA SER A 297 5.99 16.43 0.34
C SER A 297 4.66 15.82 0.75
N TRP A 298 4.56 14.50 0.76
CA TRP A 298 3.37 13.78 1.17
C TRP A 298 3.03 14.02 2.65
N SER A 299 4.00 13.84 3.54
CA SER A 299 3.82 14.03 4.98
C SER A 299 3.43 15.48 5.32
N ALA A 300 4.12 16.46 4.74
CA ALA A 300 3.78 17.87 4.89
C ALA A 300 2.36 18.18 4.37
N SER A 301 1.94 17.56 3.26
CA SER A 301 0.58 17.70 2.74
C SER A 301 -0.47 17.13 3.69
N MET A 302 -0.19 16.01 4.37
CA MET A 302 -1.10 15.46 5.38
C MET A 302 -1.23 16.39 6.59
N LEU A 303 -0.10 16.94 7.07
CA LEU A 303 -0.09 17.91 8.16
C LEU A 303 -0.78 19.23 7.79
N TYR A 304 -0.62 19.70 6.55
CA TYR A 304 -1.37 20.86 6.08
C TYR A 304 -2.88 20.62 6.08
N LYS A 305 -3.32 19.47 5.58
CA LYS A 305 -4.74 19.07 5.61
C LYS A 305 -5.29 19.01 7.04
N LEU A 306 -4.50 18.48 7.97
CA LEU A 306 -4.88 18.33 9.37
C LEU A 306 -4.93 19.66 10.13
N THR A 307 -3.97 20.56 9.88
CA THR A 307 -3.73 21.73 10.73
C THR A 307 -4.04 23.08 10.09
N GLY A 308 -4.05 23.17 8.76
CA GLY A 308 -4.16 24.40 7.98
C GLY A 308 -2.94 25.33 8.04
N LYS A 309 -1.83 24.93 8.69
CA LYS A 309 -0.63 25.79 8.85
C LYS A 309 0.13 25.90 7.52
N SER A 310 0.36 27.13 7.03
CA SER A 310 0.98 27.41 5.73
C SER A 310 2.40 26.86 5.60
N CYS A 311 3.16 26.77 6.70
CA CYS A 311 4.53 26.24 6.69
C CYS A 311 4.60 24.81 6.16
N TYR A 312 3.57 23.98 6.40
CA TYR A 312 3.52 22.63 5.83
C TYR A 312 3.23 22.65 4.32
N ALA A 313 2.34 23.56 3.85
CA ALA A 313 2.09 23.71 2.42
C ALA A 313 3.34 24.18 1.67
N GLU A 314 4.10 25.10 2.25
CA GLU A 314 5.36 25.60 1.71
C GLU A 314 6.40 24.50 1.61
N THR A 315 6.57 23.72 2.69
CA THR A 315 7.49 22.55 2.70
C THR A 315 7.09 21.50 1.68
N ALA A 316 5.78 21.20 1.55
CA ALA A 316 5.29 20.26 0.56
C ALA A 316 5.59 20.74 -0.88
N ALA A 317 5.36 22.04 -1.15
CA ALA A 317 5.62 22.63 -2.46
C ALA A 317 7.11 22.70 -2.81
N GLU A 318 7.98 22.91 -1.84
CA GLU A 318 9.43 22.87 -2.02
C GLU A 318 9.89 21.46 -2.38
N ALA A 319 9.47 20.47 -1.59
CA ALA A 319 9.87 19.08 -1.78
C ALA A 319 9.35 18.50 -3.10
N ILE A 320 8.11 18.79 -3.51
CA ILE A 320 7.56 18.25 -4.76
C ILE A 320 8.26 18.82 -6.00
N ARG A 321 8.78 20.06 -5.96
CA ARG A 321 9.57 20.60 -7.08
C ARG A 321 10.79 19.75 -7.35
N TYR A 322 11.52 19.35 -6.30
CA TYR A 322 12.65 18.43 -6.45
C TYR A 322 12.24 17.11 -7.11
N VAL A 323 11.12 16.53 -6.70
CA VAL A 323 10.60 15.28 -7.29
C VAL A 323 10.29 15.47 -8.78
N LEU A 324 9.65 16.58 -9.15
CA LEU A 324 9.32 16.89 -10.54
C LEU A 324 10.58 17.06 -11.40
N ASP A 325 11.63 17.66 -10.86
CA ASP A 325 12.94 17.79 -11.54
C ASP A 325 13.63 16.41 -11.72
N CYS A 326 13.28 15.42 -10.90
CA CYS A 326 13.76 14.04 -11.07
C CYS A 326 12.97 13.24 -12.12
N GLN A 327 11.89 13.75 -12.67
CA GLN A 327 11.11 13.03 -13.68
C GLN A 327 11.80 13.09 -15.05
N ARG A 328 12.05 11.91 -15.62
CA ARG A 328 12.55 11.82 -17.01
C ARG A 328 11.43 12.09 -18.00
N THR A 329 11.39 13.28 -18.57
CA THR A 329 10.39 13.68 -19.58
C THR A 329 10.80 13.29 -20.99
N GLU A 330 12.10 13.37 -21.30
CA GLU A 330 12.64 12.99 -22.60
C GLU A 330 12.82 11.47 -22.73
N PRO A 331 12.45 10.88 -23.86
CA PRO A 331 12.63 9.45 -24.09
C PRO A 331 14.09 9.02 -24.00
N LEU A 332 14.36 7.87 -23.43
CA LEU A 332 15.67 7.21 -23.51
C LEU A 332 15.96 6.78 -24.96
N LYS A 333 17.24 6.54 -25.24
CA LYS A 333 17.69 6.01 -26.55
C LYS A 333 17.53 4.49 -26.66
N ASP A 334 16.74 3.88 -25.79
CA ASP A 334 16.39 2.46 -25.86
C ASP A 334 15.33 2.20 -26.96
N LYS A 335 15.10 0.92 -27.29
CA LYS A 335 14.13 0.53 -28.31
C LYS A 335 12.68 0.92 -27.94
N ASP A 336 12.38 0.97 -26.65
CA ASP A 336 11.04 1.22 -26.12
C ASP A 336 10.81 2.72 -25.85
N LYS A 337 11.84 3.55 -26.01
CA LYS A 337 11.80 5.01 -25.76
C LYS A 337 11.21 5.34 -24.39
N THR A 338 11.66 4.62 -23.36
CA THR A 338 11.16 4.74 -22.00
C THR A 338 11.27 6.16 -21.47
N ARG A 339 10.19 6.65 -20.88
CA ARG A 339 10.10 7.99 -20.25
C ARG A 339 9.05 7.98 -19.14
N GLY A 340 9.00 9.07 -18.37
CA GLY A 340 8.01 9.26 -17.30
C GLY A 340 8.41 8.70 -15.96
N PHE A 341 9.53 7.97 -15.86
CA PHE A 341 10.05 7.47 -14.59
C PHE A 341 10.82 8.55 -13.83
N PHE A 342 10.97 8.35 -12.53
CA PHE A 342 11.78 9.20 -11.67
C PHE A 342 13.16 8.56 -11.47
N TYR A 343 14.21 9.39 -11.44
CA TYR A 343 15.58 8.97 -11.19
C TYR A 343 16.15 9.72 -9.97
N ARG A 344 17.23 9.21 -9.38
CA ARG A 344 17.84 9.55 -8.08
C ARG A 344 17.12 8.98 -6.87
#